data_b2b9da344adfff053ef2bf8e97fe7573
#
_entry.id   b2b9da344adfff053ef2bf8e97fe7573
#
_cell.length_a   1.000
_cell.length_b   1.000
_cell.length_c   1.000
_cell.angle_alpha   90.00
_cell.angle_beta   90.00
_cell.angle_gamma   90.00
#
_symmetry.space_group_name_H-M   'P 1'
#
loop_
_entity.id
_entity.type
_entity.pdbx_description
1 polymer ?
#
loop_
_entity_poly.entity_id
_entity_poly.type
_entity_poly.pdbx_seq_one_letter_code
_entity_poly.pdbx_strand_id
1 'polypeptide(L)'
;MKILVIGGTGHIGSYLVPRLVQAGHQVQVVARNPQPQYTDPHLSWPQVEWITADRRSEEESGAWTERMQNIQADIVVDLICYSPEQNRLMVDTFKGRISHFLHCGTIWSYGPSEKVPYEESFPRKPVTDYGIKKAQIEADLSSLYQTEGFPATVIHPGHISGRKWLPIDPQGSRDG
;
A
#
# COMPACT_ATOMS: atom_id res chain seq x y z
N MET A 1 8.75 -5.59 15.84
CA MET A 1 8.52 -4.26 15.26
C MET A 1 7.02 -3.98 15.25
N LYS A 2 6.63 -2.71 15.33
CA LYS A 2 5.25 -2.25 15.13
C LYS A 2 5.06 -1.93 13.65
N ILE A 3 4.09 -2.56 13.00
CA ILE A 3 3.83 -2.39 11.56
C ILE A 3 2.40 -1.89 11.37
N LEU A 4 2.27 -0.72 10.74
CA LEU A 4 1.00 -0.18 10.31
C LEU A 4 0.71 -0.64 8.88
N VAL A 5 -0.44 -1.29 8.65
CA VAL A 5 -0.90 -1.70 7.32
C VAL A 5 -2.19 -0.96 6.97
N ILE A 6 -2.12 -0.07 6.00
CA ILE A 6 -3.28 0.68 5.51
C ILE A 6 -3.89 -0.09 4.34
N GLY A 7 -5.18 -0.42 4.45
CA GLY A 7 -5.87 -1.28 3.49
C GLY A 7 -5.62 -2.78 3.69
N GLY A 8 -5.27 -3.18 4.92
CA GLY A 8 -4.87 -4.55 5.22
C GLY A 8 -5.96 -5.61 5.11
N THR A 9 -7.21 -5.25 4.86
CA THR A 9 -8.31 -6.20 4.61
C THR A 9 -8.52 -6.54 3.14
N GLY A 10 -7.82 -5.85 2.22
CA GLY A 10 -7.88 -6.12 0.79
C GLY A 10 -7.12 -7.38 0.36
N HIS A 11 -6.98 -7.60 -0.95
CA HIS A 11 -6.36 -8.82 -1.51
C HIS A 11 -4.95 -9.09 -0.99
N ILE A 12 -4.05 -8.10 -1.12
CA ILE A 12 -2.68 -8.23 -0.64
C ILE A 12 -2.66 -8.35 0.88
N GLY A 13 -3.40 -7.46 1.56
CA GLY A 13 -3.44 -7.39 3.01
C GLY A 13 -3.94 -8.67 3.66
N SER A 14 -4.93 -9.34 3.08
CA SER A 14 -5.46 -10.60 3.61
C SER A 14 -4.42 -11.73 3.72
N TYR A 15 -3.37 -11.67 2.92
CA TYR A 15 -2.25 -12.61 2.99
C TYR A 15 -1.04 -12.04 3.74
N LEU A 16 -0.80 -10.74 3.63
CA LEU A 16 0.34 -10.08 4.26
C LEU A 16 0.18 -10.00 5.79
N VAL A 17 -0.95 -9.48 6.25
CA VAL A 17 -1.19 -9.20 7.68
C VAL A 17 -0.99 -10.43 8.56
N PRO A 18 -1.64 -11.59 8.28
CA PRO A 18 -1.45 -12.75 9.12
C PRO A 18 -0.03 -13.31 9.09
N ARG A 19 0.71 -13.13 7.99
CA ARG A 19 2.13 -13.51 7.92
C ARG A 19 3.01 -12.63 8.78
N LEU A 20 2.74 -11.33 8.84
CA LEU A 20 3.44 -10.41 9.73
C LEU A 20 3.20 -10.77 11.20
N VAL A 21 1.96 -11.11 11.55
CA VAL A 21 1.62 -11.58 12.91
C VAL A 21 2.36 -12.87 13.24
N GLN A 22 2.36 -13.86 12.33
CA GLN A 22 3.09 -15.13 12.52
C GLN A 22 4.60 -14.93 12.65
N ALA A 23 5.15 -13.90 11.98
CA ALA A 23 6.56 -13.53 12.13
C ALA A 23 6.87 -12.79 13.45
N GLY A 24 5.89 -12.63 14.35
CA GLY A 24 6.06 -12.02 15.66
C GLY A 24 6.04 -10.49 15.66
N HIS A 25 5.47 -9.86 14.62
CA HIS A 25 5.31 -8.42 14.60
C HIS A 25 3.99 -7.99 15.27
N GLN A 26 4.01 -6.80 15.88
CA GLN A 26 2.79 -6.13 16.33
C GLN A 26 2.19 -5.41 15.12
N VAL A 27 0.99 -5.82 14.70
CA VAL A 27 0.38 -5.31 13.47
C VAL A 27 -0.87 -4.49 13.79
N GLN A 28 -0.86 -3.26 13.31
CA GLN A 28 -2.01 -2.35 13.31
C GLN A 28 -2.58 -2.30 11.90
N VAL A 29 -3.89 -2.50 11.75
CA VAL A 29 -4.56 -2.49 10.45
C VAL A 29 -5.59 -1.39 10.38
N VAL A 30 -5.40 -0.48 9.43
CA VAL A 30 -6.41 0.52 9.09
C VAL A 30 -7.29 -0.02 7.97
N ALA A 31 -8.60 -0.09 8.23
CA ALA A 31 -9.59 -0.54 7.27
C ALA A 31 -10.98 0.03 7.61
N ARG A 32 -11.85 0.15 6.60
CA ARG A 32 -13.26 0.55 6.78
C ARG A 32 -14.06 -0.50 7.54
N ASN A 33 -13.76 -1.76 7.26
CA ASN A 33 -14.38 -2.90 7.92
C ASN A 33 -13.27 -3.83 8.46
N PRO A 34 -13.27 -4.17 9.75
CA PRO A 34 -12.28 -5.05 10.37
C PRO A 34 -12.52 -6.53 10.04
N GLN A 35 -12.86 -6.82 8.81
CA GLN A 35 -13.04 -8.17 8.28
C GLN A 35 -12.19 -8.34 7.02
N PRO A 36 -11.22 -9.29 6.98
CA PRO A 36 -10.49 -9.58 5.77
C PRO A 36 -11.41 -10.17 4.70
N GLN A 37 -11.15 -9.85 3.43
CA GLN A 37 -11.89 -10.43 2.30
C GLN A 37 -11.72 -11.95 2.23
N TYR A 38 -10.58 -12.44 2.67
CA TYR A 38 -10.27 -13.86 2.72
C TYR A 38 -9.75 -14.25 4.08
N THR A 39 -10.21 -15.38 4.54
CA THR A 39 -9.60 -16.07 5.67
C THR A 39 -8.99 -17.35 5.15
N ASP A 40 -7.68 -17.48 5.27
CA ASP A 40 -7.01 -18.76 5.14
C ASP A 40 -7.08 -19.44 6.51
N PRO A 41 -7.61 -20.67 6.62
CA PRO A 41 -7.70 -21.38 7.90
C PRO A 41 -6.33 -21.62 8.54
N HIS A 42 -5.24 -21.55 7.77
CA HIS A 42 -3.87 -21.67 8.26
C HIS A 42 -3.23 -20.36 8.67
N LEU A 43 -3.93 -19.23 8.46
CA LEU A 43 -3.44 -17.89 8.78
C LEU A 43 -4.33 -17.25 9.84
N SER A 44 -3.71 -16.86 10.94
CA SER A 44 -4.42 -16.30 12.10
C SER A 44 -4.44 -14.76 12.07
N TRP A 45 -5.58 -14.19 12.44
CA TRP A 45 -5.78 -12.75 12.63
C TRP A 45 -5.88 -12.30 14.11
N PRO A 46 -5.77 -13.17 15.12
CA PRO A 46 -6.27 -12.88 16.48
C PRO A 46 -5.51 -11.79 17.24
N GLN A 47 -4.35 -11.36 16.75
CA GLN A 47 -3.49 -10.39 17.45
C GLN A 47 -3.34 -9.05 16.69
N VAL A 48 -4.24 -8.79 15.77
CA VAL A 48 -4.24 -7.54 15.01
C VAL A 48 -4.94 -6.44 15.80
N GLU A 49 -4.30 -5.30 15.92
CA GLU A 49 -4.95 -4.08 16.41
C GLU A 49 -5.72 -3.41 15.27
N TRP A 50 -7.04 -3.32 15.40
CA TRP A 50 -7.90 -2.76 14.38
C TRP A 50 -8.12 -1.26 14.59
N ILE A 51 -7.89 -0.49 13.50
CA ILE A 51 -8.19 0.94 13.43
C ILE A 51 -9.24 1.11 12.33
N THR A 52 -10.49 1.27 12.75
CA THR A 52 -11.60 1.49 11.80
C THR A 52 -11.56 2.92 11.31
N ALA A 53 -11.33 3.11 10.01
CA ALA A 53 -11.28 4.41 9.37
C ALA A 53 -11.60 4.30 7.88
N ASP A 54 -12.28 5.31 7.34
CA ASP A 54 -12.43 5.52 5.90
C ASP A 54 -11.45 6.61 5.48
N ARG A 55 -10.35 6.19 4.81
CA ARG A 55 -9.29 7.09 4.37
C ARG A 55 -9.83 8.27 3.56
N ARG A 56 -10.70 8.00 2.59
CA ARG A 56 -11.22 9.05 1.70
C ARG A 56 -12.01 10.10 2.46
N SER A 57 -12.98 9.66 3.25
CA SER A 57 -13.82 10.56 4.06
C SER A 57 -12.98 11.35 5.08
N GLU A 58 -11.98 10.71 5.70
CA GLU A 58 -11.13 11.36 6.68
C GLU A 58 -10.09 12.31 6.04
N GLU A 59 -9.61 12.03 4.84
CA GLU A 59 -8.77 12.97 4.07
C GLU A 59 -9.58 14.22 3.68
N GLU A 60 -10.83 14.04 3.23
CA GLU A 60 -11.74 15.15 2.89
C GLU A 60 -12.06 16.04 4.10
N SER A 61 -12.16 15.47 5.29
CA SER A 61 -12.43 16.21 6.54
C SER A 61 -11.18 16.71 7.26
N GLY A 62 -9.99 16.28 6.86
CA GLY A 62 -8.73 16.57 7.56
C GLY A 62 -8.42 15.66 8.76
N ALA A 63 -9.35 14.79 9.15
CA ALA A 63 -9.17 13.91 10.31
C ALA A 63 -8.09 12.83 10.11
N TRP A 64 -7.81 12.47 8.85
CA TRP A 64 -6.80 11.47 8.52
C TRP A 64 -5.40 11.83 9.04
N THR A 65 -4.99 13.08 8.86
CA THR A 65 -3.67 13.54 9.31
C THR A 65 -3.52 13.41 10.82
N GLU A 66 -4.50 13.89 11.58
CA GLU A 66 -4.50 13.79 13.04
C GLU A 66 -4.45 12.33 13.50
N ARG A 67 -5.25 11.46 12.88
CA ARG A 67 -5.25 10.02 13.17
C ARG A 67 -3.86 9.42 12.95
N MET A 68 -3.25 9.66 11.79
CA MET A 68 -1.93 9.10 11.44
C MET A 68 -0.81 9.66 12.33
N GLN A 69 -0.91 10.92 12.75
CA GLN A 69 0.04 11.53 13.69
C GLN A 69 0.04 10.85 15.07
N ASN A 70 -1.12 10.34 15.50
CA ASN A 70 -1.26 9.65 16.79
C ASN A 70 -0.84 8.18 16.74
N ILE A 71 -0.59 7.62 15.55
CA ILE A 71 -0.12 6.24 15.40
C ILE A 71 1.39 6.17 15.57
N GLN A 72 1.83 5.19 16.34
CA GLN A 72 3.25 4.83 16.46
C GLN A 72 3.51 3.54 15.67
N ALA A 73 4.39 3.62 14.69
CA ALA A 73 4.82 2.50 13.89
C ALA A 73 6.32 2.59 13.60
N ASP A 74 6.98 1.44 13.47
CA ASP A 74 8.36 1.33 12.97
C ASP A 74 8.36 1.27 11.45
N ILE A 75 7.33 0.61 10.87
CA ILE A 75 7.15 0.40 9.44
C ILE A 75 5.71 0.75 9.06
N VAL A 76 5.56 1.44 7.93
CA VAL A 76 4.25 1.72 7.33
C VAL A 76 4.15 1.00 5.98
N VAL A 77 3.07 0.25 5.78
CA VAL A 77 2.71 -0.39 4.51
C VAL A 77 1.43 0.24 3.99
N ASP A 78 1.51 0.99 2.91
CA ASP A 78 0.35 1.65 2.29
C ASP A 78 -0.08 0.91 1.02
N LEU A 79 -1.20 0.17 1.13
CA LEU A 79 -1.75 -0.64 0.05
C LEU A 79 -2.83 0.08 -0.76
N ILE A 80 -3.30 1.25 -0.29
CA ILE A 80 -4.44 1.97 -0.89
C ILE A 80 -4.16 3.47 -1.13
N CYS A 81 -2.93 3.80 -1.49
CA CYS A 81 -2.55 5.15 -1.90
C CYS A 81 -2.69 5.29 -3.43
N TYR A 82 -3.58 6.16 -3.90
CA TYR A 82 -3.93 6.28 -5.32
C TYR A 82 -3.58 7.63 -5.94
N SER A 83 -3.13 8.61 -5.15
CA SER A 83 -2.74 9.92 -5.66
C SER A 83 -1.47 10.46 -5.03
N PRO A 84 -0.73 11.35 -5.74
CA PRO A 84 0.44 12.01 -5.18
C PRO A 84 0.15 12.80 -3.90
N GLU A 85 -1.04 13.40 -3.78
CA GLU A 85 -1.46 14.15 -2.59
C GLU A 85 -1.58 13.23 -1.37
N GLN A 86 -2.20 12.05 -1.57
CA GLN A 86 -2.29 11.03 -0.52
C GLN A 86 -0.90 10.58 -0.07
N ASN A 87 0.01 10.36 -1.02
CA ASN A 87 1.38 9.96 -0.71
C ASN A 87 2.11 11.05 0.07
N ARG A 88 2.01 12.31 -0.38
CA ARG A 88 2.66 13.44 0.30
C ARG A 88 2.20 13.57 1.75
N LEU A 89 0.91 13.48 1.99
CA LEU A 89 0.34 13.52 3.34
C LEU A 89 0.94 12.43 4.23
N MET A 90 1.10 11.20 3.70
CA MET A 90 1.71 10.10 4.45
C MET A 90 3.20 10.35 4.71
N VAL A 91 3.94 10.82 3.71
CA VAL A 91 5.36 11.18 3.85
C VAL A 91 5.53 12.25 4.92
N ASP A 92 4.80 13.36 4.81
CA ASP A 92 4.89 14.48 5.75
C ASP A 92 4.55 14.06 7.18
N THR A 93 3.60 13.12 7.33
CA THR A 93 3.20 12.59 8.63
C THR A 93 4.25 11.67 9.25
N PHE A 94 4.91 10.82 8.46
CA PHE A 94 5.79 9.77 8.98
C PHE A 94 7.28 10.05 8.82
N LYS A 95 7.66 11.11 8.13
CA LYS A 95 9.06 11.51 7.96
C LYS A 95 9.77 11.68 9.30
N GLY A 96 10.93 11.03 9.45
CA GLY A 96 11.71 11.02 10.68
C GLY A 96 11.11 10.20 11.84
N ARG A 97 9.99 9.52 11.63
CA ARG A 97 9.28 8.74 12.66
C ARG A 97 9.29 7.24 12.43
N ILE A 98 9.60 6.79 11.21
CA ILE A 98 9.59 5.39 10.81
C ILE A 98 10.95 4.96 10.25
N SER A 99 11.23 3.68 10.34
CA SER A 99 12.42 3.09 9.75
C SER A 99 12.22 2.66 8.29
N HIS A 100 10.96 2.45 7.87
CA HIS A 100 10.64 2.07 6.49
C HIS A 100 9.22 2.39 6.10
N PHE A 101 9.05 2.81 4.82
CA PHE A 101 7.77 3.05 4.17
C PHE A 101 7.65 2.15 2.93
N LEU A 102 6.66 1.28 2.89
CA LEU A 102 6.38 0.42 1.76
C LEU A 102 5.14 0.89 1.03
N HIS A 103 5.31 1.31 -0.22
CA HIS A 103 4.21 1.73 -1.10
C HIS A 103 3.84 0.62 -2.08
N CYS A 104 2.55 0.35 -2.18
CA CYS A 104 2.02 -0.54 -3.21
C CYS A 104 1.87 0.24 -4.53
N GLY A 105 2.87 0.12 -5.39
CA GLY A 105 2.87 0.62 -6.76
C GLY A 105 2.04 -0.25 -7.71
N THR A 106 2.43 -0.30 -8.97
CA THR A 106 1.78 -1.13 -9.99
C THR A 106 2.65 -1.29 -11.22
N ILE A 107 2.55 -2.41 -11.93
CA ILE A 107 3.17 -2.56 -13.26
C ILE A 107 2.57 -1.60 -14.30
N TRP A 108 1.37 -1.05 -14.09
CA TRP A 108 0.76 -0.07 -15.00
C TRP A 108 1.53 1.25 -15.08
N SER A 109 2.46 1.51 -14.16
CA SER A 109 3.37 2.65 -14.25
C SER A 109 4.34 2.56 -15.43
N TYR A 110 4.61 1.35 -15.93
CA TYR A 110 5.50 1.14 -17.08
C TYR A 110 4.80 1.35 -18.43
N GLY A 111 3.47 1.19 -18.50
CA GLY A 111 2.71 1.23 -19.74
C GLY A 111 2.79 -0.08 -20.54
N PRO A 112 2.47 -0.05 -21.86
CA PRO A 112 2.52 -1.24 -22.70
C PRO A 112 3.91 -1.87 -22.77
N SER A 113 3.95 -3.19 -22.73
CA SER A 113 5.19 -3.94 -22.75
C SER A 113 5.76 -4.05 -24.17
N GLU A 114 6.95 -3.49 -24.38
CA GLU A 114 7.71 -3.65 -25.62
C GLU A 114 8.76 -4.79 -25.49
N LYS A 115 9.16 -5.11 -24.27
CA LYS A 115 10.19 -6.11 -23.96
C LYS A 115 9.86 -6.79 -22.62
N VAL A 116 10.16 -8.06 -22.53
CA VAL A 116 10.01 -8.88 -21.30
C VAL A 116 11.29 -9.66 -21.03
N PRO A 117 11.61 -10.00 -19.77
CA PRO A 117 10.92 -9.57 -18.55
C PRO A 117 11.04 -8.06 -18.33
N TYR A 118 10.12 -7.48 -17.56
CA TYR A 118 10.25 -6.11 -17.08
C TYR A 118 11.32 -6.03 -15.99
N GLU A 119 12.11 -4.97 -16.05
CA GLU A 119 13.13 -4.63 -15.05
C GLU A 119 12.82 -3.25 -14.47
N GLU A 120 13.24 -3.01 -13.23
CA GLU A 120 12.99 -1.74 -12.52
C GLU A 120 13.65 -0.55 -13.22
N SER A 121 14.72 -0.80 -13.98
CA SER A 121 15.43 0.20 -14.79
C SER A 121 14.65 0.72 -16.01
N PHE A 122 13.58 0.03 -16.40
CA PHE A 122 12.80 0.42 -17.58
C PHE A 122 12.08 1.75 -17.37
N PRO A 123 11.98 2.57 -18.43
CA PRO A 123 11.31 3.88 -18.34
C PRO A 123 9.82 3.73 -18.03
N ARG A 124 9.28 4.64 -17.23
CA ARG A 124 7.86 4.73 -16.96
C ARG A 124 7.16 5.43 -18.11
N LYS A 125 6.24 4.73 -18.76
CA LYS A 125 5.45 5.22 -19.92
C LYS A 125 3.96 4.93 -19.71
N PRO A 126 3.35 5.33 -18.59
CA PRO A 126 1.96 5.01 -18.28
C PRO A 126 1.01 5.63 -19.28
N VAL A 127 -0.07 4.91 -19.61
CA VAL A 127 -1.11 5.36 -20.57
C VAL A 127 -2.47 5.58 -19.92
N THR A 128 -2.61 5.29 -18.64
CA THR A 128 -3.86 5.49 -17.87
C THR A 128 -3.64 6.49 -16.75
N ASP A 129 -4.68 7.21 -16.32
CA ASP A 129 -4.61 8.15 -15.19
C ASP A 129 -4.11 7.46 -13.93
N TYR A 130 -4.55 6.23 -13.69
CA TYR A 130 -4.06 5.42 -12.57
C TYR A 130 -2.55 5.17 -12.66
N GLY A 131 -2.07 4.70 -13.81
CA GLY A 131 -0.64 4.45 -14.04
C GLY A 131 0.19 5.72 -13.93
N ILE A 132 -0.31 6.86 -14.45
CA ILE A 132 0.35 8.17 -14.37
C ILE A 132 0.53 8.59 -12.91
N LYS A 133 -0.54 8.56 -12.11
CA LYS A 133 -0.48 8.90 -10.68
C LYS A 133 0.47 7.99 -9.90
N LYS A 134 0.44 6.69 -10.18
CA LYS A 134 1.35 5.74 -9.54
C LYS A 134 2.82 5.97 -9.93
N ALA A 135 3.10 6.31 -11.19
CA ALA A 135 4.44 6.67 -11.63
C ALA A 135 4.94 7.99 -10.98
N GLN A 136 4.06 8.97 -10.78
CA GLN A 136 4.38 10.19 -10.05
C GLN A 136 4.73 9.91 -8.58
N ILE A 137 3.92 9.10 -7.88
CA ILE A 137 4.22 8.71 -6.50
C ILE A 137 5.59 8.04 -6.40
N GLU A 138 5.90 7.13 -7.32
CA GLU A 138 7.20 6.45 -7.34
C GLU A 138 8.35 7.45 -7.56
N ALA A 139 8.20 8.38 -8.50
CA ALA A 139 9.21 9.41 -8.75
C ALA A 139 9.42 10.32 -7.53
N ASP A 140 8.33 10.72 -6.86
CA ASP A 140 8.37 11.53 -5.63
C ASP A 140 9.09 10.78 -4.50
N LEU A 141 8.76 9.51 -4.26
CA LEU A 141 9.42 8.70 -3.24
C LEU A 141 10.89 8.47 -3.54
N SER A 142 11.26 8.25 -4.80
CA SER A 142 12.66 8.13 -5.23
C SER A 142 13.44 9.42 -5.00
N SER A 143 12.85 10.57 -5.34
CA SER A 143 13.44 11.89 -5.10
C SER A 143 13.63 12.14 -3.60
N LEU A 144 12.63 11.87 -2.79
CA LEU A 144 12.67 12.04 -1.34
C LEU A 144 13.74 11.15 -0.67
N TYR A 145 13.93 9.93 -1.19
CA TYR A 145 15.02 9.09 -0.73
C TYR A 145 16.39 9.73 -1.02
N GLN A 146 16.59 10.23 -2.24
CA GLN A 146 17.86 10.83 -2.67
C GLN A 146 18.18 12.14 -1.97
N THR A 147 17.17 12.98 -1.75
CA THR A 147 17.37 14.35 -1.22
C THR A 147 17.26 14.43 0.29
N GLU A 148 16.49 13.56 0.91
CA GLU A 148 16.10 13.67 2.32
C GLU A 148 16.27 12.37 3.10
N GLY A 149 16.68 11.27 2.43
CA GLY A 149 16.87 9.98 3.05
C GLY A 149 15.57 9.31 3.51
N PHE A 150 14.40 9.70 2.95
CA PHE A 150 13.13 9.07 3.33
C PHE A 150 13.13 7.58 2.92
N PRO A 151 13.02 6.65 3.89
CA PRO A 151 13.28 5.23 3.66
C PRO A 151 12.08 4.54 3.00
N ALA A 152 11.94 4.65 1.69
CA ALA A 152 10.82 4.09 0.95
C ALA A 152 11.23 2.94 0.01
N THR A 153 10.32 1.96 -0.13
CA THR A 153 10.34 0.94 -1.19
C THR A 153 9.00 0.92 -1.90
N VAL A 154 9.04 0.89 -3.23
CA VAL A 154 7.85 0.74 -4.07
C VAL A 154 7.84 -0.68 -4.63
N ILE A 155 6.75 -1.41 -4.41
CA ILE A 155 6.53 -2.75 -4.98
C ILE A 155 5.55 -2.62 -6.15
N HIS A 156 5.88 -3.24 -7.29
CA HIS A 156 5.04 -3.23 -8.48
C HIS A 156 4.32 -4.57 -8.66
N PRO A 157 3.16 -4.76 -8.05
CA PRO A 157 2.38 -5.96 -8.30
C PRO A 157 1.87 -5.98 -9.74
N GLY A 158 1.92 -7.18 -10.33
CA GLY A 158 1.21 -7.49 -11.56
C GLY A 158 -0.27 -7.77 -11.31
N HIS A 159 -0.87 -8.61 -12.14
CA HIS A 159 -2.21 -9.11 -11.88
C HIS A 159 -2.20 -9.93 -10.58
N ILE A 160 -2.94 -9.42 -9.59
CA ILE A 160 -3.06 -10.11 -8.31
C ILE A 160 -4.13 -11.18 -8.45
N SER A 161 -3.75 -12.42 -8.19
CA SER A 161 -4.65 -13.55 -8.17
C SER A 161 -4.47 -14.35 -6.88
N GLY A 162 -5.49 -15.06 -6.46
CA GLY A 162 -5.42 -15.87 -5.27
C GLY A 162 -6.74 -16.57 -4.96
N ARG A 163 -6.78 -17.28 -3.85
CA ARG A 163 -7.98 -17.98 -3.40
C ARG A 163 -9.15 -17.01 -3.26
N LYS A 164 -10.30 -17.35 -3.83
CA LYS A 164 -11.52 -16.52 -3.91
C LYS A 164 -11.39 -15.24 -4.75
N TRP A 165 -10.28 -15.11 -5.48
CA TRP A 165 -10.10 -14.02 -6.41
C TRP A 165 -9.85 -14.58 -7.81
N LEU A 166 -10.80 -14.40 -8.69
CA LEU A 166 -10.64 -14.72 -10.12
C LEU A 166 -10.49 -13.39 -10.85
N PRO A 167 -9.38 -13.12 -11.52
CA PRO A 167 -9.27 -11.98 -12.40
C PRO A 167 -10.28 -12.17 -13.53
N ILE A 168 -11.37 -11.41 -13.49
CA ILE A 168 -12.46 -11.51 -14.46
C ILE A 168 -12.14 -10.67 -15.70
N ASP A 169 -11.25 -9.71 -15.54
CA ASP A 169 -10.88 -8.76 -16.58
C ASP A 169 -9.36 -8.82 -16.79
N PRO A 170 -8.87 -9.09 -18.02
CA PRO A 170 -7.46 -9.03 -18.34
C PRO A 170 -6.87 -7.63 -18.16
N GLN A 171 -7.69 -6.57 -18.02
CA GLN A 171 -7.25 -5.22 -17.76
C GLN A 171 -7.13 -4.87 -16.27
N GLY A 172 -7.47 -5.74 -15.38
CA GLY A 172 -7.36 -5.56 -13.95
C GLY A 172 -8.55 -6.09 -13.16
N SER A 173 -8.37 -6.19 -11.88
CA SER A 173 -9.47 -6.47 -10.99
C SER A 173 -10.39 -5.27 -10.91
N ARG A 174 -11.65 -5.43 -11.23
CA ARG A 174 -12.66 -4.56 -10.67
C ARG A 174 -12.85 -4.98 -9.22
N ASP A 175 -12.27 -4.24 -8.34
CA ASP A 175 -12.80 -4.18 -7.00
C ASP A 175 -14.14 -3.50 -7.09
N GLY A 176 -15.05 -4.17 -6.57
CA GLY A 176 -16.28 -3.53 -6.25
C GLY A 176 -16.07 -2.44 -5.21
#